data_8fc388c2ce564736d061ab1925da5b8a
#
_entry.id   8fc388c2ce564736d061ab1925da5b8a
#
_cell.length_a   1.000
_cell.length_b   1.000
_cell.length_c   1.000
_cell.angle_alpha   90.00
_cell.angle_beta   90.00
_cell.angle_gamma   90.00
#
_symmetry.space_group_name_H-M   'P 1'
#
loop_
_entity.id
_entity.type
_entity.pdbx_description
1 polymer ?
#
loop_
_entity_poly.entity_id
_entity_poly.type
_entity_poly.pdbx_seq_one_letter_code
_entity_poly.pdbx_strand_id
1 'polypeptide(L)'
;MNFTNTELIKELADRNLKKHIAENAYPGRGIVLGRNHDDLWILIYWIMGRSSNSRNRIFTHENGILRTEAADPSLLEDPSLIIYNVMRDVDKRIVVSNGSHTDTICDGLAQGKSFYSCLHTEKHEPDAPNYTTRISGIIEQSEASIALSRISISDFSAEHSVHHYYRYSDISPGYGYCVTTYMGDGSPLPAFQGDPILLPLEGDIEQIKQNYWQKLNPENRISLVVREIGNSGEDRLKIINRFQVLNH
;
A
#
# COMPACT_ATOMS: atom_id res chain seq x y z
N MET A 1 -13.41 13.88 -31.61
CA MET A 1 -12.08 14.28 -31.07
C MET A 1 -11.24 13.01 -31.00
N ASN A 2 -10.12 12.94 -31.71
CA ASN A 2 -9.20 11.81 -31.59
C ASN A 2 -8.26 12.15 -30.44
N PHE A 3 -8.47 11.54 -29.27
CA PHE A 3 -7.53 11.62 -28.16
C PHE A 3 -6.24 10.88 -28.52
N THR A 4 -5.10 11.42 -28.10
CA THR A 4 -3.84 10.69 -28.13
C THR A 4 -3.89 9.58 -27.06
N ASN A 5 -3.07 8.54 -27.20
CA ASN A 5 -2.99 7.46 -26.20
C ASN A 5 -2.60 8.01 -24.81
N THR A 6 -1.75 9.02 -24.75
CA THR A 6 -1.33 9.70 -23.52
C THR A 6 -2.48 10.44 -22.82
N GLU A 7 -3.34 11.14 -23.59
CA GLU A 7 -4.52 11.83 -23.03
C GLU A 7 -5.53 10.83 -22.46
N LEU A 8 -5.74 9.70 -23.12
CA LEU A 8 -6.64 8.64 -22.63
C LEU A 8 -6.13 8.01 -21.33
N ILE A 9 -4.82 7.77 -21.23
CA ILE A 9 -4.20 7.23 -20.02
C ILE A 9 -4.35 8.21 -18.85
N LYS A 10 -4.09 9.50 -19.09
CA LYS A 10 -4.26 10.54 -18.09
C LYS A 10 -5.70 10.64 -17.61
N GLU A 11 -6.65 10.71 -18.51
CA GLU A 11 -8.09 10.77 -18.17
C GLU A 11 -8.52 9.54 -17.37
N LEU A 12 -8.03 8.35 -17.73
CA LEU A 12 -8.30 7.12 -16.98
C LEU A 12 -7.74 7.20 -15.55
N ALA A 13 -6.48 7.61 -15.40
CA ALA A 13 -5.81 7.69 -14.09
C ALA A 13 -6.50 8.73 -13.18
N ASP A 14 -6.84 9.90 -13.70
CA ASP A 14 -7.55 10.96 -12.96
C ASP A 14 -8.95 10.50 -12.54
N ARG A 15 -9.70 9.86 -13.43
CA ARG A 15 -11.00 9.29 -13.13
C ARG A 15 -10.90 8.21 -12.04
N ASN A 16 -9.88 7.37 -12.11
CA ASN A 16 -9.64 6.33 -11.11
C ASN A 16 -9.31 6.94 -9.75
N LEU A 17 -8.43 7.95 -9.68
CA LEU A 17 -8.10 8.65 -8.44
C LEU A 17 -9.36 9.26 -7.80
N LYS A 18 -10.20 9.90 -8.61
CA LYS A 18 -11.47 10.46 -8.17
C LYS A 18 -12.38 9.37 -7.61
N LYS A 19 -12.68 8.34 -8.40
CA LYS A 19 -13.67 7.31 -8.08
C LYS A 19 -13.24 6.40 -6.93
N HIS A 20 -11.99 5.92 -6.95
CA HIS A 20 -11.55 4.85 -6.05
C HIS A 20 -10.86 5.37 -4.78
N ILE A 21 -10.42 6.63 -4.78
CA ILE A 21 -9.74 7.23 -3.62
C ILE A 21 -10.56 8.41 -3.07
N ALA A 22 -10.81 9.45 -3.86
CA ALA A 22 -11.41 10.69 -3.35
C ALA A 22 -12.90 10.54 -2.99
N GLU A 23 -13.67 9.82 -3.78
CA GLU A 23 -15.10 9.55 -3.55
C GLU A 23 -15.33 8.26 -2.74
N ASN A 24 -14.27 7.50 -2.43
CA ASN A 24 -14.34 6.29 -1.65
C ASN A 24 -14.16 6.58 -0.17
N ALA A 25 -15.21 6.40 0.62
CA ALA A 25 -15.16 6.68 2.05
C ALA A 25 -14.16 5.80 2.81
N TYR A 26 -13.92 4.56 2.36
CA TYR A 26 -13.06 3.62 3.07
C TYR A 26 -12.36 2.59 2.15
N PRO A 27 -11.34 2.97 1.39
CA PRO A 27 -10.51 2.00 0.66
C PRO A 27 -9.63 1.13 1.61
N GLY A 28 -9.60 1.46 2.89
CA GLY A 28 -8.77 0.76 3.89
C GLY A 28 -7.28 1.10 3.76
N ARG A 29 -6.43 0.06 3.74
CA ARG A 29 -5.01 0.21 3.45
C ARG A 29 -4.79 0.18 1.94
N GLY A 30 -3.80 0.93 1.45
CA GLY A 30 -3.52 0.93 0.02
C GLY A 30 -2.03 1.07 -0.28
N ILE A 31 -1.61 0.42 -1.36
CA ILE A 31 -0.25 0.45 -1.90
C ILE A 31 -0.34 1.00 -3.32
N VAL A 32 0.50 1.97 -3.66
CA VAL A 32 0.73 2.42 -5.03
C VAL A 32 2.21 2.26 -5.35
N LEU A 33 2.53 1.59 -6.44
CA LEU A 33 3.90 1.46 -6.96
C LEU A 33 3.94 1.97 -8.40
N GLY A 34 4.93 2.79 -8.70
CA GLY A 34 5.07 3.35 -10.05
C GLY A 34 6.27 4.26 -10.21
N ARG A 35 6.17 5.19 -11.16
CA ARG A 35 7.20 6.20 -11.43
C ARG A 35 6.58 7.58 -11.55
N ASN A 36 7.27 8.61 -11.01
CA ASN A 36 6.86 9.99 -11.25
C ASN A 36 7.30 10.46 -12.66
N HIS A 37 7.04 11.73 -12.99
CA HIS A 37 7.41 12.28 -14.31
C HIS A 37 8.93 12.35 -14.55
N ASP A 38 9.73 12.38 -13.48
CA ASP A 38 11.18 12.37 -13.53
C ASP A 38 11.76 10.94 -13.62
N ASP A 39 10.90 9.95 -13.86
CA ASP A 39 11.24 8.52 -13.94
C ASP A 39 11.85 7.95 -12.64
N LEU A 40 11.58 8.57 -11.50
CA LEU A 40 11.98 8.08 -10.18
C LEU A 40 10.93 7.10 -9.66
N TRP A 41 11.37 6.05 -8.97
CA TRP A 41 10.45 5.12 -8.34
C TRP A 41 9.66 5.79 -7.22
N ILE A 42 8.36 5.59 -7.22
CA ILE A 42 7.45 6.06 -6.18
C ILE A 42 6.75 4.87 -5.55
N LEU A 43 6.81 4.84 -4.23
CA LEU A 43 6.02 3.96 -3.40
C LEU A 43 5.15 4.81 -2.48
N ILE A 44 3.84 4.57 -2.49
CA ILE A 44 2.90 5.16 -1.55
C ILE A 44 2.26 4.03 -0.75
N TYR A 45 2.16 4.24 0.57
CA TYR A 45 1.35 3.39 1.42
C TYR A 45 0.55 4.24 2.41
N TRP A 46 -0.72 3.89 2.60
CA TRP A 46 -1.55 4.55 3.60
C TRP A 46 -2.32 3.56 4.46
N ILE A 47 -2.70 4.02 5.64
CA ILE A 47 -3.61 3.32 6.55
C ILE A 47 -4.81 4.20 6.86
N MET A 48 -5.97 3.56 6.95
CA MET A 48 -7.21 4.14 7.42
C MET A 48 -7.76 3.31 8.58
N GLY A 49 -8.63 3.89 9.40
CA GLY A 49 -9.23 3.22 10.54
C GLY A 49 -10.61 3.76 10.86
N ARG A 50 -11.56 2.86 11.22
CA ARG A 50 -12.91 3.21 11.68
C ARG A 50 -13.09 2.97 13.18
N SER A 51 -12.55 1.89 13.72
CA SER A 51 -12.59 1.59 15.15
C SER A 51 -11.50 2.34 15.93
N SER A 52 -11.67 2.51 17.24
CA SER A 52 -10.67 3.11 18.13
C SER A 52 -9.31 2.42 18.01
N ASN A 53 -9.29 1.09 18.05
CA ASN A 53 -8.07 0.29 17.91
C ASN A 53 -7.40 0.50 16.53
N SER A 54 -8.17 0.46 15.43
CA SER A 54 -7.61 0.71 14.10
C SER A 54 -7.13 2.14 13.87
N ARG A 55 -7.65 3.12 14.63
CA ARG A 55 -7.22 4.53 14.58
C ARG A 55 -5.98 4.81 15.40
N ASN A 56 -5.69 3.99 16.41
CA ASN A 56 -4.56 4.15 17.32
C ASN A 56 -3.24 3.74 16.67
N ARG A 57 -2.88 4.34 15.52
CA ARG A 57 -1.69 3.99 14.73
C ARG A 57 -1.01 5.23 14.18
N ILE A 58 0.32 5.13 14.10
CA ILE A 58 1.21 6.05 13.41
C ILE A 58 2.23 5.26 12.59
N PHE A 59 2.93 5.93 11.67
CA PHE A 59 4.15 5.41 11.05
C PHE A 59 5.36 5.98 11.77
N THR A 60 6.33 5.10 12.04
CA THR A 60 7.69 5.44 12.45
C THR A 60 8.69 4.87 11.46
N HIS A 61 9.81 5.57 11.25
CA HIS A 61 10.87 5.12 10.36
C HIS A 61 12.20 5.18 11.09
N GLU A 62 12.79 4.02 11.33
CA GLU A 62 14.06 3.87 12.00
C GLU A 62 14.90 2.78 11.34
N ASN A 63 16.21 3.02 11.20
CA ASN A 63 17.17 2.04 10.65
C ASN A 63 16.76 1.46 9.29
N GLY A 64 16.12 2.29 8.41
CA GLY A 64 15.66 1.86 7.09
C GLY A 64 14.37 1.01 7.10
N ILE A 65 13.74 0.82 8.25
CA ILE A 65 12.49 0.09 8.40
C ILE A 65 11.37 1.06 8.71
N LEU A 66 10.32 1.05 7.89
CA LEU A 66 9.05 1.70 8.20
C LEU A 66 8.16 0.71 8.92
N ARG A 67 7.61 1.11 10.07
CA ARG A 67 6.69 0.27 10.85
C ARG A 67 5.47 1.06 11.30
N THR A 68 4.42 0.34 11.66
CA THR A 68 3.29 0.90 12.41
C THR A 68 3.57 0.79 13.90
N GLU A 69 3.17 1.83 14.66
CA GLU A 69 3.18 1.83 16.12
C GLU A 69 1.86 2.37 16.67
N ALA A 70 1.59 2.11 17.94
CA ALA A 70 0.46 2.73 18.61
C ALA A 70 0.73 4.22 18.82
N ALA A 71 -0.25 5.07 18.48
CA ALA A 71 -0.19 6.50 18.81
C ALA A 71 -0.26 6.72 20.33
N ASP A 72 -1.10 5.94 21.00
CA ASP A 72 -1.21 5.85 22.46
C ASP A 72 -1.04 4.39 22.89
N PRO A 73 0.12 4.02 23.46
CA PRO A 73 0.38 2.65 23.92
C PRO A 73 -0.59 2.16 25.00
N SER A 74 -1.19 3.06 25.77
CA SER A 74 -2.14 2.69 26.85
C SER A 74 -3.47 2.15 26.32
N LEU A 75 -3.80 2.44 25.05
CA LEU A 75 -5.01 2.01 24.37
C LEU A 75 -4.81 0.76 23.50
N LEU A 76 -3.63 0.14 23.58
CA LEU A 76 -3.30 -1.02 22.76
C LEU A 76 -3.85 -2.31 23.39
N GLU A 77 -4.90 -2.87 22.77
CA GLU A 77 -5.53 -4.13 23.23
C GLU A 77 -4.81 -5.36 22.67
N ASP A 78 -4.67 -5.43 21.33
CA ASP A 78 -3.99 -6.52 20.60
C ASP A 78 -3.03 -5.93 19.56
N PRO A 79 -1.71 -6.09 19.73
CA PRO A 79 -0.72 -5.59 18.79
C PRO A 79 -0.65 -6.38 17.48
N SER A 80 -1.13 -7.62 17.43
CA SER A 80 -0.82 -8.57 16.36
C SER A 80 -1.25 -8.12 14.95
N LEU A 81 -2.36 -7.39 14.83
CA LEU A 81 -2.87 -6.86 13.57
C LEU A 81 -2.57 -5.35 13.37
N ILE A 82 -1.90 -4.73 14.33
CA ILE A 82 -1.70 -3.29 14.37
C ILE A 82 -0.24 -2.92 14.22
N ILE A 83 0.67 -3.63 14.92
CA ILE A 83 2.11 -3.36 14.93
C ILE A 83 2.82 -4.36 14.03
N TYR A 84 3.39 -3.86 12.94
CA TYR A 84 4.16 -4.66 11.96
C TYR A 84 5.11 -3.78 11.16
N ASN A 85 6.12 -4.40 10.58
CA ASN A 85 6.98 -3.74 9.61
C ASN A 85 6.21 -3.57 8.30
N VAL A 86 6.04 -2.31 7.89
CA VAL A 86 5.28 -1.93 6.67
C VAL A 86 6.15 -2.05 5.44
N MET A 87 7.40 -1.59 5.57
CA MET A 87 8.33 -1.50 4.44
C MET A 87 9.73 -1.87 4.90
N ARG A 88 10.40 -2.72 4.12
CA ARG A 88 11.79 -3.14 4.32
C ARG A 88 12.50 -3.28 2.98
N ASP A 89 13.79 -3.05 3.01
CA ASP A 89 14.68 -3.25 1.86
C ASP A 89 15.39 -4.60 1.96
N VAL A 90 15.53 -5.27 0.82
CA VAL A 90 16.36 -6.49 0.68
C VAL A 90 17.16 -6.36 -0.62
N ASP A 91 18.44 -6.09 -0.52
CA ASP A 91 19.31 -5.75 -1.64
C ASP A 91 18.75 -4.53 -2.41
N LYS A 92 18.50 -4.67 -3.72
CA LYS A 92 17.88 -3.64 -4.58
C LYS A 92 16.37 -3.83 -4.74
N ARG A 93 15.73 -4.44 -3.77
CA ARG A 93 14.28 -4.68 -3.73
C ARG A 93 13.67 -3.98 -2.53
N ILE A 94 12.54 -3.33 -2.74
CA ILE A 94 11.79 -2.64 -1.70
C ILE A 94 10.46 -3.34 -1.57
N VAL A 95 10.18 -3.86 -0.38
CA VAL A 95 8.96 -4.61 -0.07
C VAL A 95 8.05 -3.75 0.80
N VAL A 96 6.75 -3.76 0.51
CA VAL A 96 5.70 -3.10 1.29
C VAL A 96 4.51 -4.03 1.45
N SER A 97 3.90 -4.04 2.64
CA SER A 97 2.64 -4.78 2.86
C SER A 97 1.80 -4.21 4.00
N ASN A 98 0.57 -4.71 4.13
CA ASN A 98 -0.36 -4.30 5.17
C ASN A 98 -0.35 -5.18 6.43
N GLY A 99 0.70 -5.94 6.67
CA GLY A 99 0.78 -6.84 7.82
C GLY A 99 2.16 -7.48 8.01
N SER A 100 2.25 -8.42 8.96
CA SER A 100 3.49 -9.14 9.31
C SER A 100 4.14 -9.91 8.14
N HIS A 101 3.41 -10.18 7.09
CA HIS A 101 3.97 -10.84 5.89
C HIS A 101 5.00 -9.98 5.13
N THR A 102 5.22 -8.71 5.48
CA THR A 102 6.40 -7.96 5.05
C THR A 102 7.69 -8.70 5.44
N ASP A 103 7.77 -9.17 6.67
CA ASP A 103 8.94 -9.90 7.16
C ASP A 103 9.06 -11.27 6.49
N THR A 104 7.96 -12.00 6.32
CA THR A 104 7.95 -13.27 5.57
C THR A 104 8.52 -13.10 4.15
N ILE A 105 8.11 -12.02 3.45
CA ILE A 105 8.61 -11.73 2.10
C ILE A 105 10.11 -11.41 2.16
N CYS A 106 10.54 -10.49 3.02
CA CYS A 106 11.93 -10.07 3.10
C CYS A 106 12.87 -11.21 3.48
N ASP A 107 12.51 -12.01 4.46
CA ASP A 107 13.31 -13.15 4.92
C ASP A 107 13.40 -14.25 3.83
N GLY A 108 12.30 -14.46 3.10
CA GLY A 108 12.30 -15.39 1.96
C GLY A 108 13.16 -14.90 0.79
N LEU A 109 13.08 -13.61 0.46
CA LEU A 109 13.90 -12.98 -0.57
C LEU A 109 15.40 -13.05 -0.23
N ALA A 110 15.76 -12.84 1.04
CA ALA A 110 17.15 -12.99 1.52
C ALA A 110 17.66 -14.44 1.39
N GLN A 111 16.77 -15.43 1.40
CA GLN A 111 17.06 -16.84 1.13
C GLN A 111 17.03 -17.20 -0.35
N GLY A 112 16.87 -16.24 -1.26
CA GLY A 112 16.82 -16.47 -2.71
C GLY A 112 15.46 -16.93 -3.24
N LYS A 113 14.39 -16.90 -2.44
CA LYS A 113 13.04 -17.20 -2.93
C LYS A 113 12.50 -16.04 -3.77
N SER A 114 11.55 -16.32 -4.65
CA SER A 114 10.81 -15.27 -5.36
C SER A 114 9.74 -14.65 -4.47
N PHE A 115 9.32 -13.42 -4.82
CA PHE A 115 8.18 -12.73 -4.17
C PHE A 115 6.93 -13.63 -4.08
N TYR A 116 6.59 -14.31 -5.16
CA TYR A 116 5.44 -15.21 -5.23
C TYR A 116 5.58 -16.43 -4.30
N SER A 117 6.79 -17.01 -4.25
CA SER A 117 7.06 -18.16 -3.39
C SER A 117 6.98 -17.81 -1.90
N CYS A 118 7.36 -16.58 -1.53
CA CYS A 118 7.26 -16.11 -0.15
C CYS A 118 5.81 -16.00 0.33
N LEU A 119 4.89 -15.69 -0.59
CA LEU A 119 3.47 -15.50 -0.28
C LEU A 119 2.63 -16.78 -0.38
N HIS A 120 3.20 -17.90 -0.83
CA HIS A 120 2.46 -19.13 -1.13
C HIS A 120 1.65 -19.66 0.06
N THR A 121 2.16 -19.54 1.27
CA THR A 121 1.51 -20.05 2.50
C THR A 121 0.75 -18.98 3.28
N GLU A 122 0.83 -17.72 2.85
CA GLU A 122 0.11 -16.65 3.50
C GLU A 122 -1.40 -16.74 3.26
N LYS A 123 -2.18 -16.32 4.25
CA LYS A 123 -3.64 -16.27 4.17
C LYS A 123 -4.13 -14.84 4.37
N HIS A 124 -5.40 -14.59 4.03
CA HIS A 124 -6.08 -13.35 4.43
C HIS A 124 -6.04 -13.15 5.95
N GLU A 125 -6.33 -11.96 6.47
CA GLU A 125 -6.35 -11.71 7.91
C GLU A 125 -7.51 -12.47 8.59
N PRO A 126 -7.30 -13.02 9.80
CA PRO A 126 -8.32 -13.80 10.50
C PRO A 126 -9.33 -12.92 11.27
N ASP A 127 -9.61 -11.72 10.79
CA ASP A 127 -10.44 -10.71 11.43
C ASP A 127 -11.91 -10.78 10.99
N ALA A 128 -12.59 -11.87 11.32
CA ALA A 128 -14.02 -11.99 11.03
C ALA A 128 -14.83 -10.79 11.57
N PRO A 129 -15.86 -10.30 10.85
CA PRO A 129 -16.41 -10.84 9.61
C PRO A 129 -15.75 -10.26 8.34
N ASN A 130 -14.75 -9.39 8.45
CA ASN A 130 -14.16 -8.69 7.29
C ASN A 130 -13.19 -9.58 6.50
N TYR A 131 -12.46 -10.48 7.19
CA TYR A 131 -11.42 -11.31 6.58
C TYR A 131 -10.53 -10.47 5.67
N THR A 132 -9.92 -9.44 6.25
CA THR A 132 -9.20 -8.38 5.52
C THR A 132 -8.21 -8.95 4.53
N THR A 133 -8.30 -8.46 3.30
CA THR A 133 -7.35 -8.80 2.24
C THR A 133 -5.93 -8.41 2.63
N ARG A 134 -4.97 -9.34 2.56
CA ARG A 134 -3.55 -8.99 2.61
C ARG A 134 -3.12 -8.45 1.25
N ILE A 135 -2.50 -7.29 1.26
CA ILE A 135 -1.93 -6.66 0.08
C ILE A 135 -0.43 -6.49 0.25
N SER A 136 0.32 -6.74 -0.81
CA SER A 136 1.77 -6.53 -0.81
C SER A 136 2.23 -5.97 -2.14
N GLY A 137 3.40 -5.35 -2.10
CA GLY A 137 4.07 -4.85 -3.29
C GLY A 137 5.58 -4.98 -3.18
N ILE A 138 6.23 -5.08 -4.31
CA ILE A 138 7.69 -5.07 -4.44
C ILE A 138 8.11 -4.20 -5.62
N ILE A 139 9.13 -3.38 -5.41
CA ILE A 139 9.89 -2.72 -6.48
C ILE A 139 11.19 -3.51 -6.66
N GLU A 140 11.43 -4.00 -7.85
CA GLU A 140 12.65 -4.72 -8.25
C GLU A 140 13.49 -3.82 -9.15
N GLN A 141 14.36 -2.99 -8.54
CA GLN A 141 15.13 -1.96 -9.27
C GLN A 141 16.02 -2.55 -10.36
N SER A 142 16.63 -3.72 -10.12
CA SER A 142 17.51 -4.38 -11.10
C SER A 142 16.77 -4.88 -12.33
N GLU A 143 15.48 -5.17 -12.21
CA GLU A 143 14.62 -5.67 -13.30
C GLU A 143 13.73 -4.57 -13.87
N ALA A 144 13.84 -3.34 -13.35
CA ALA A 144 12.99 -2.21 -13.70
C ALA A 144 11.49 -2.56 -13.65
N SER A 145 11.08 -3.32 -12.63
CA SER A 145 9.72 -3.86 -12.52
C SER A 145 9.12 -3.68 -11.14
N ILE A 146 7.79 -3.78 -11.08
CA ILE A 146 7.04 -3.91 -9.84
C ILE A 146 6.18 -5.16 -9.88
N ALA A 147 5.91 -5.71 -8.69
CA ALA A 147 4.83 -6.67 -8.55
C ALA A 147 3.92 -6.26 -7.39
N LEU A 148 2.63 -6.55 -7.54
CA LEU A 148 1.60 -6.38 -6.53
C LEU A 148 0.93 -7.72 -6.27
N SER A 149 0.45 -7.92 -5.04
CA SER A 149 -0.35 -9.08 -4.70
C SER A 149 -1.55 -8.71 -3.84
N ARG A 150 -2.58 -9.53 -3.93
CA ARG A 150 -3.67 -9.58 -2.97
C ARG A 150 -3.98 -11.02 -2.59
N ILE A 151 -4.22 -11.26 -1.31
CA ILE A 151 -4.63 -12.54 -0.77
C ILE A 151 -5.95 -12.30 -0.05
N SER A 152 -7.04 -12.74 -0.64
CA SER A 152 -8.39 -12.52 -0.14
C SER A 152 -9.05 -13.83 0.27
N ILE A 153 -10.09 -13.73 1.06
CA ILE A 153 -10.94 -14.87 1.38
C ILE A 153 -11.50 -15.49 0.10
N SER A 154 -11.64 -16.81 0.08
CA SER A 154 -12.34 -17.53 -0.98
C SER A 154 -13.86 -17.37 -0.84
N ASP A 155 -14.55 -17.24 -1.97
CA ASP A 155 -16.02 -17.20 -2.01
C ASP A 155 -16.68 -18.51 -1.49
N PHE A 156 -15.90 -19.59 -1.40
CA PHE A 156 -16.42 -20.92 -1.02
C PHE A 156 -16.19 -21.27 0.46
N SER A 157 -15.18 -20.69 1.11
CA SER A 157 -14.83 -21.03 2.48
C SER A 157 -13.91 -20.00 3.11
N ALA A 158 -14.22 -19.63 4.37
CA ALA A 158 -13.35 -18.77 5.17
C ALA A 158 -11.99 -19.40 5.54
N GLU A 159 -11.84 -20.72 5.38
CA GLU A 159 -10.57 -21.41 5.63
C GLU A 159 -9.58 -21.30 4.47
N HIS A 160 -10.07 -20.93 3.28
CA HIS A 160 -9.27 -20.87 2.06
C HIS A 160 -9.05 -19.42 1.62
N SER A 161 -7.88 -19.18 1.05
CA SER A 161 -7.51 -17.89 0.44
C SER A 161 -7.30 -18.02 -1.06
N VAL A 162 -7.61 -16.96 -1.77
CA VAL A 162 -7.31 -16.81 -3.20
C VAL A 162 -6.18 -15.82 -3.36
N HIS A 163 -5.16 -16.22 -4.10
CA HIS A 163 -3.95 -15.42 -4.35
C HIS A 163 -3.98 -14.84 -5.75
N HIS A 164 -3.84 -13.52 -5.87
CA HIS A 164 -3.69 -12.83 -7.13
C HIS A 164 -2.34 -12.12 -7.15
N TYR A 165 -1.65 -12.22 -8.30
CA TYR A 165 -0.35 -11.63 -8.52
C TYR A 165 -0.36 -10.84 -9.82
N TYR A 166 0.21 -9.64 -9.79
CA TYR A 166 0.28 -8.72 -10.92
C TYR A 166 1.72 -8.24 -11.05
N ARG A 167 2.27 -8.33 -12.26
CA ARG A 167 3.63 -7.85 -12.54
C ARG A 167 3.60 -6.86 -13.70
N TYR A 168 4.34 -5.77 -13.53
CA TYR A 168 4.49 -4.72 -14.52
C TYR A 168 5.97 -4.44 -14.73
N SER A 169 6.46 -4.57 -15.98
CA SER A 169 7.83 -4.30 -16.37
C SER A 169 7.99 -3.07 -17.26
N ASP A 170 6.86 -2.51 -17.72
CA ASP A 170 6.83 -1.32 -18.57
C ASP A 170 5.89 -0.30 -17.91
N ILE A 171 6.45 0.53 -17.03
CA ILE A 171 5.71 1.48 -16.22
C ILE A 171 5.92 2.86 -16.79
N SER A 172 4.87 3.43 -17.38
CA SER A 172 4.92 4.80 -17.91
C SER A 172 5.19 5.81 -16.81
N PRO A 173 6.18 6.72 -16.98
CA PRO A 173 6.39 7.83 -16.04
C PRO A 173 5.13 8.66 -15.81
N GLY A 174 4.94 9.12 -14.57
CA GLY A 174 3.76 9.86 -14.13
C GLY A 174 2.62 8.99 -13.62
N TYR A 175 2.78 7.65 -13.60
CA TYR A 175 1.71 6.73 -13.20
C TYR A 175 2.18 5.62 -12.27
N GLY A 176 1.23 5.08 -11.49
CA GLY A 176 1.44 3.92 -10.64
C GLY A 176 0.22 3.02 -10.59
N TYR A 177 0.44 1.77 -10.17
CA TYR A 177 -0.62 0.78 -9.99
C TYR A 177 -0.94 0.62 -8.52
N CYS A 178 -2.23 0.62 -8.19
CA CYS A 178 -2.74 0.61 -6.83
C CYS A 178 -3.55 -0.65 -6.53
N VAL A 179 -3.31 -1.21 -5.35
CA VAL A 179 -4.21 -2.19 -4.70
C VAL A 179 -4.63 -1.64 -3.35
N THR A 180 -5.88 -1.92 -2.95
CA THR A 180 -6.43 -1.55 -1.65
C THR A 180 -6.97 -2.78 -0.92
N THR A 181 -7.20 -2.67 0.38
CA THR A 181 -7.81 -3.80 1.12
C THR A 181 -9.30 -3.92 0.85
N TYR A 182 -9.98 -2.80 0.57
CA TYR A 182 -11.43 -2.75 0.38
C TYR A 182 -11.84 -1.94 -0.84
N MET A 183 -12.99 -2.27 -1.41
CA MET A 183 -13.62 -1.51 -2.50
C MET A 183 -14.34 -0.26 -2.00
N GLY A 184 -14.66 -0.20 -0.71
CA GLY A 184 -15.44 0.89 -0.12
C GLY A 184 -15.82 0.61 1.32
N ASP A 185 -16.75 1.41 1.83
CA ASP A 185 -17.33 1.24 3.15
C ASP A 185 -18.43 0.16 3.14
N GLY A 186 -18.69 -0.45 4.29
CA GLY A 186 -19.70 -1.50 4.43
C GLY A 186 -19.60 -2.26 5.75
N SER A 187 -20.52 -3.23 5.93
CA SER A 187 -20.52 -4.16 7.04
C SER A 187 -21.12 -5.52 6.58
N PRO A 188 -20.27 -6.56 6.36
CA PRO A 188 -18.81 -6.51 6.36
C PRO A 188 -18.22 -5.60 5.29
N LEU A 189 -16.94 -5.25 5.43
CA LEU A 189 -16.23 -4.43 4.44
C LEU A 189 -16.04 -5.23 3.14
N PRO A 190 -16.41 -4.67 1.97
CA PRO A 190 -16.25 -5.36 0.70
C PRO A 190 -14.76 -5.46 0.32
N ALA A 191 -14.21 -6.67 0.23
CA ALA A 191 -12.83 -6.90 -0.18
C ALA A 191 -12.54 -6.33 -1.57
N PHE A 192 -11.30 -5.86 -1.79
CA PHE A 192 -10.86 -5.38 -3.11
C PHE A 192 -10.95 -6.49 -4.15
N GLN A 193 -11.50 -6.17 -5.30
CA GLN A 193 -11.64 -7.06 -6.45
C GLN A 193 -11.13 -6.40 -7.74
N GLY A 194 -10.86 -7.23 -8.75
CA GLY A 194 -10.36 -6.77 -10.04
C GLY A 194 -8.83 -6.58 -10.06
N ASP A 195 -8.37 -5.93 -11.12
CA ASP A 195 -6.96 -5.64 -11.36
C ASP A 195 -6.51 -4.37 -10.61
N PRO A 196 -5.19 -4.20 -10.39
CA PRO A 196 -4.66 -2.97 -9.85
C PRO A 196 -5.08 -1.73 -10.63
N ILE A 197 -5.42 -0.67 -9.91
CA ILE A 197 -5.98 0.56 -10.45
C ILE A 197 -4.85 1.49 -10.87
N LEU A 198 -4.85 1.98 -12.11
CA LEU A 198 -3.90 2.99 -12.57
C LEU A 198 -4.22 4.33 -11.94
N LEU A 199 -3.23 4.96 -11.28
CA LEU A 199 -3.35 6.25 -10.59
C LEU A 199 -2.24 7.21 -11.03
N PRO A 200 -2.47 8.54 -11.01
CA PRO A 200 -1.46 9.54 -11.38
C PRO A 200 -0.44 9.73 -10.23
N LEU A 201 0.83 9.94 -10.60
CA LEU A 201 1.94 10.29 -9.72
C LEU A 201 2.55 11.63 -10.17
N GLU A 202 1.74 12.69 -10.11
CA GLU A 202 2.09 14.03 -10.59
C GLU A 202 2.84 14.85 -9.53
N GLY A 203 3.91 15.52 -9.96
CA GLY A 203 4.70 16.42 -9.13
C GLY A 203 5.84 15.75 -8.39
N ASP A 204 6.46 16.51 -7.47
CA ASP A 204 7.48 16.00 -6.57
C ASP A 204 6.90 15.18 -5.40
N ILE A 205 7.78 14.59 -4.60
CA ILE A 205 7.38 13.74 -3.47
C ILE A 205 6.45 14.46 -2.48
N GLU A 206 6.65 15.77 -2.27
CA GLU A 206 5.81 16.54 -1.34
C GLU A 206 4.42 16.79 -1.93
N GLN A 207 4.34 17.12 -3.21
CA GLN A 207 3.09 17.31 -3.95
C GLN A 207 2.31 16.01 -4.04
N ILE A 208 2.96 14.88 -4.36
CA ILE A 208 2.35 13.55 -4.36
C ILE A 208 1.78 13.22 -2.96
N LYS A 209 2.57 13.42 -1.89
CA LYS A 209 2.14 13.17 -0.51
C LYS A 209 0.90 13.99 -0.16
N GLN A 210 0.92 15.30 -0.44
CA GLN A 210 -0.20 16.17 -0.12
C GLN A 210 -1.45 15.85 -0.95
N ASN A 211 -1.30 15.57 -2.25
CA ASN A 211 -2.40 15.22 -3.12
C ASN A 211 -3.13 13.95 -2.62
N TYR A 212 -2.39 12.88 -2.35
CA TYR A 212 -2.99 11.63 -1.86
C TYR A 212 -3.60 11.80 -0.46
N TRP A 213 -2.90 12.49 0.45
CA TRP A 213 -3.44 12.76 1.79
C TRP A 213 -4.75 13.52 1.75
N GLN A 214 -4.88 14.54 0.91
CA GLN A 214 -6.10 15.33 0.77
C GLN A 214 -7.25 14.55 0.12
N LYS A 215 -6.96 13.61 -0.77
CA LYS A 215 -7.97 12.77 -1.42
C LYS A 215 -8.52 11.67 -0.51
N LEU A 216 -7.74 11.17 0.43
CA LEU A 216 -8.22 10.19 1.42
C LEU A 216 -9.27 10.84 2.32
N ASN A 217 -10.36 10.09 2.61
CA ASN A 217 -11.44 10.56 3.49
C ASN A 217 -10.88 11.08 4.82
N PRO A 218 -11.13 12.36 5.20
CA PRO A 218 -10.51 13.01 6.36
C PRO A 218 -10.89 12.38 7.70
N GLU A 219 -12.08 11.75 7.79
CA GLU A 219 -12.51 11.10 9.03
C GLU A 219 -11.79 9.78 9.28
N ASN A 220 -11.39 9.09 8.21
CA ASN A 220 -10.88 7.73 8.29
C ASN A 220 -9.36 7.64 8.06
N ARG A 221 -8.72 8.61 7.40
CA ARG A 221 -7.27 8.58 7.15
C ARG A 221 -6.47 8.68 8.44
N ILE A 222 -5.44 7.87 8.59
CA ILE A 222 -4.61 7.77 9.79
C ILE A 222 -3.17 8.16 9.51
N SER A 223 -2.52 7.51 8.56
CA SER A 223 -1.14 7.81 8.17
C SER A 223 -0.93 7.53 6.69
N LEU A 224 0.00 8.24 6.10
CA LEU A 224 0.46 8.04 4.73
C LEU A 224 1.97 8.24 4.67
N VAL A 225 2.64 7.41 3.90
CA VAL A 225 4.05 7.53 3.55
C VAL A 225 4.18 7.58 2.03
N VAL A 226 5.10 8.41 1.57
CA VAL A 226 5.61 8.39 0.19
C VAL A 226 7.10 8.20 0.26
N ARG A 227 7.62 7.25 -0.51
CA ARG A 227 9.05 7.05 -0.72
C ARG A 227 9.37 7.24 -2.19
N GLU A 228 10.39 8.02 -2.45
CA GLU A 228 10.92 8.29 -3.77
C GLU A 228 12.35 7.78 -3.84
N ILE A 229 12.65 6.94 -4.83
CA ILE A 229 13.93 6.28 -4.97
C ILE A 229 14.51 6.61 -6.35
N GLY A 230 15.70 7.24 -6.35
CA GLY A 230 16.45 7.57 -7.55
C GLY A 230 17.33 6.43 -8.04
N ASN A 231 17.68 6.49 -9.31
CA ASN A 231 18.57 5.50 -9.95
C ASN A 231 20.02 5.59 -9.44
N SER A 232 20.42 6.74 -8.88
CA SER A 232 21.77 7.03 -8.36
C SER A 232 21.90 6.84 -6.84
N GLY A 233 20.86 6.29 -6.18
CA GLY A 233 20.86 6.03 -4.74
C GLY A 233 20.28 7.16 -3.90
N GLU A 234 19.70 8.17 -4.52
CA GLU A 234 18.88 9.15 -3.82
C GLU A 234 17.62 8.47 -3.30
N ASP A 235 17.37 8.63 -2.01
CA ASP A 235 16.24 8.01 -1.32
C ASP A 235 15.60 9.04 -0.39
N ARG A 236 14.37 9.40 -0.67
CA ARG A 236 13.61 10.37 0.10
C ARG A 236 12.34 9.71 0.63
N LEU A 237 12.08 9.87 1.92
CA LEU A 237 10.87 9.33 2.56
C LEU A 237 10.15 10.46 3.27
N LYS A 238 8.84 10.57 3.05
CA LYS A 238 7.96 11.56 3.66
C LYS A 238 6.77 10.89 4.31
N ILE A 239 6.55 11.17 5.58
CA ILE A 239 5.44 10.63 6.37
C ILE A 239 4.50 11.77 6.74
N ILE A 240 3.21 11.47 6.80
CA ILE A 240 2.20 12.26 7.45
C ILE A 240 1.37 11.35 8.36
N ASN A 241 1.29 11.70 9.64
CA ASN A 241 0.48 11.04 10.65
C ASN A 241 -0.61 11.98 11.12
N ARG A 242 -1.84 11.48 11.29
CA ARG A 242 -2.95 12.23 11.89
C ARG A 242 -2.70 12.49 13.37
N PHE A 243 -2.09 11.53 14.05
CA PHE A 243 -1.78 11.58 15.48
C PHE A 243 -0.28 11.73 15.69
N GLN A 244 0.10 12.27 16.86
CA GLN A 244 1.48 12.27 17.34
C GLN A 244 1.59 11.24 18.46
N VAL A 245 2.82 10.77 18.71
CA VAL A 245 3.09 9.89 19.87
C VAL A 245 2.76 10.66 21.16
N LEU A 246 1.88 10.11 21.96
CA LEU A 246 1.67 10.61 23.32
C LEU A 246 2.75 10.01 24.21
N ASN A 247 3.75 10.83 24.53
CA ASN A 247 4.74 10.48 25.57
C ASN A 247 4.10 10.75 26.94
N HIS A 248 3.75 9.70 27.65
CA HIS A 248 3.28 9.77 29.04
C HIS A 248 4.44 9.68 30.01
#